data_53ffb6ca77c2ee21f92f5cfe1f272f94
#
_entry.id   53ffb6ca77c2ee21f92f5cfe1f272f94
#
_cell.length_a   1.000
_cell.length_b   1.000
_cell.length_c   1.000
_cell.angle_alpha   90.00
_cell.angle_beta   90.00
_cell.angle_gamma   90.00
#
_symmetry.space_group_name_H-M   'P 1'
#
loop_
_entity.id
_entity.type
_entity.pdbx_description
1 polymer ?
#
loop_
_entity_poly.entity_id
_entity_poly.type
_entity_poly.pdbx_seq_one_letter_code
_entity_poly.pdbx_strand_id
1 'polypeptide(L)'
;MYKRQGVGIIVANSAGQVLWARRIGQHAWQFPQGGLQVNETPEQALFRELYEELGLEDTDVELLGGTKNWLYYWLPPHLRRSHMQPLCIGQKQKWFLLCLRGDPEKIRFDVTRSPEFDRWRWAPYWYPIKQVITFKRHVYRRALEELATLLPSEMMQQRRASKLCSNLTLVEKVE
;
A
#
# COMPACT_ATOMS: atom_id res chain seq x y z
N MET A 1 5.66 -0.63 -26.68
CA MET A 1 5.35 -1.20 -25.36
C MET A 1 6.06 -0.41 -24.28
N TYR A 2 5.40 -0.11 -23.16
CA TYR A 2 5.99 0.68 -22.07
C TYR A 2 5.53 0.17 -20.70
N LYS A 3 6.24 0.60 -19.64
CA LYS A 3 5.82 0.42 -18.23
C LYS A 3 5.37 1.76 -17.68
N ARG A 4 4.14 1.82 -17.19
CA ARG A 4 3.62 3.03 -16.52
C ARG A 4 4.42 3.28 -15.24
N GLN A 5 4.85 4.54 -15.04
CA GLN A 5 5.46 4.96 -13.79
C GLN A 5 4.38 5.30 -12.77
N GLY A 6 4.62 4.97 -11.52
CA GLY A 6 3.69 5.23 -10.44
C GLY A 6 4.32 5.14 -9.07
N VAL A 7 3.48 5.34 -8.07
CA VAL A 7 3.81 5.22 -6.64
C VAL A 7 2.92 4.18 -6.00
N GLY A 8 3.45 3.51 -4.99
CA GLY A 8 2.69 2.68 -4.06
C GLY A 8 2.79 3.28 -2.66
N ILE A 9 1.69 3.24 -1.90
CA ILE A 9 1.54 3.94 -0.63
C ILE A 9 1.25 2.94 0.47
N ILE A 10 2.11 2.89 1.48
CA ILE A 10 1.91 2.09 2.68
C ILE A 10 1.72 3.04 3.85
N VAL A 11 0.51 3.10 4.40
CA VAL A 11 0.21 3.88 5.60
C VAL A 11 0.20 2.93 6.79
N ALA A 12 1.08 3.16 7.77
CA ALA A 12 1.14 2.41 9.01
C ALA A 12 0.53 3.20 10.18
N ASN A 13 -0.07 2.50 11.13
CA ASN A 13 -0.46 3.08 12.41
C ASN A 13 0.62 2.88 13.49
N SER A 14 0.41 3.44 14.67
CA SER A 14 1.33 3.32 15.81
C SER A 14 1.57 1.88 16.28
N ALA A 15 0.66 0.96 15.99
CA ALA A 15 0.81 -0.47 16.28
C ALA A 15 1.59 -1.25 15.21
N GLY A 16 2.09 -0.57 14.16
CA GLY A 16 2.80 -1.20 13.04
C GLY A 16 1.91 -2.03 12.11
N GLN A 17 0.59 -1.83 12.16
CA GLN A 17 -0.34 -2.35 11.19
C GLN A 17 -0.40 -1.42 9.97
N VAL A 18 -0.78 -1.96 8.81
CA VAL A 18 -0.87 -1.21 7.56
C VAL A 18 -2.30 -1.09 7.08
N LEU A 19 -2.61 0.05 6.48
CA LEU A 19 -3.89 0.30 5.83
C LEU A 19 -4.03 -0.62 4.61
N TRP A 20 -5.11 -1.39 4.58
CA TRP A 20 -5.43 -2.34 3.52
C TRP A 20 -6.80 -2.00 2.96
N ALA A 21 -6.88 -1.65 1.66
CA ALA A 21 -8.07 -1.09 1.05
C ALA A 21 -8.70 -2.04 0.02
N ARG A 22 -10.03 -2.07 -0.05
CA ARG A 22 -10.80 -2.89 -0.98
C ARG A 22 -11.21 -2.07 -2.20
N ARG A 23 -10.92 -2.59 -3.38
CA ARG A 23 -11.33 -1.98 -4.65
C ARG A 23 -12.84 -2.11 -4.88
N ILE A 24 -13.45 -1.02 -5.33
CA ILE A 24 -14.87 -0.98 -5.72
C ILE A 24 -15.16 -2.01 -6.82
N GLY A 25 -16.26 -2.75 -6.65
CA GLY A 25 -16.72 -3.72 -7.65
C GLY A 25 -15.83 -4.96 -7.83
N GLN A 26 -14.83 -5.12 -6.99
CA GLN A 26 -13.91 -6.26 -7.02
C GLN A 26 -13.72 -6.84 -5.61
N HIS A 27 -13.59 -8.17 -5.51
CA HIS A 27 -13.17 -8.81 -4.27
C HIS A 27 -11.65 -8.74 -4.09
N ALA A 28 -11.05 -7.63 -4.51
CA ALA A 28 -9.61 -7.42 -4.51
C ALA A 28 -9.24 -6.33 -3.52
N TRP A 29 -8.23 -6.63 -2.71
CA TRP A 29 -7.65 -5.70 -1.75
C TRP A 29 -6.23 -5.34 -2.18
N GLN A 30 -5.85 -4.09 -1.98
CA GLN A 30 -4.51 -3.63 -2.33
C GLN A 30 -4.10 -2.41 -1.49
N PHE A 31 -2.82 -2.06 -1.55
CA PHE A 31 -2.36 -0.75 -1.12
C PHE A 31 -2.80 0.33 -2.10
N PRO A 32 -3.09 1.55 -1.62
CA PRO A 32 -3.26 2.72 -2.48
C PRO A 32 -2.05 2.90 -3.41
N GLN A 33 -2.34 3.25 -4.65
CA GLN A 33 -1.30 3.41 -5.67
C GLN A 33 -1.80 4.24 -6.85
N GLY A 34 -0.94 5.04 -7.43
CA GLY A 34 -1.33 5.81 -8.60
C GLY A 34 -0.21 6.06 -9.59
N GLY A 35 -0.55 6.60 -10.74
CA GLY A 35 0.40 6.92 -11.79
C GLY A 35 1.00 8.31 -11.63
N LEU A 36 2.27 8.49 -12.01
CA LEU A 36 2.87 9.80 -12.15
C LEU A 36 2.22 10.57 -13.30
N GLN A 37 1.97 11.84 -13.06
CA GLN A 37 1.60 12.80 -14.10
C GLN A 37 2.85 13.35 -14.81
N VAL A 38 2.64 14.09 -15.88
CA VAL A 38 3.75 14.74 -16.62
C VAL A 38 4.42 15.76 -15.71
N ASN A 39 5.75 15.72 -15.64
CA ASN A 39 6.59 16.60 -14.80
C ASN A 39 6.35 16.47 -13.28
N GLU A 40 5.72 15.36 -12.82
CA GLU A 40 5.49 15.08 -11.41
C GLU A 40 6.63 14.23 -10.84
N THR A 41 7.15 14.62 -9.67
CA THR A 41 8.08 13.77 -8.91
C THR A 41 7.34 12.65 -8.21
N PRO A 42 8.00 11.53 -7.83
CA PRO A 42 7.37 10.48 -7.05
C PRO A 42 6.76 10.96 -5.72
N GLU A 43 7.39 11.92 -5.03
CA GLU A 43 6.87 12.48 -3.78
C GLU A 43 5.64 13.35 -4.01
N GLN A 44 5.59 14.12 -5.10
CA GLN A 44 4.40 14.88 -5.47
C GLN A 44 3.24 13.94 -5.79
N ALA A 45 3.50 12.89 -6.57
CA ALA A 45 2.51 11.85 -6.86
C ALA A 45 2.02 11.15 -5.60
N LEU A 46 2.92 10.86 -4.65
CA LEU A 46 2.58 10.25 -3.35
C LEU A 46 1.48 11.06 -2.63
N PHE A 47 1.71 12.37 -2.41
CA PHE A 47 0.76 13.18 -1.64
C PHE A 47 -0.53 13.47 -2.41
N ARG A 48 -0.46 13.63 -3.73
CA ARG A 48 -1.66 13.75 -4.57
C ARG A 48 -2.52 12.48 -4.50
N GLU A 49 -1.95 11.30 -4.70
CA GLU A 49 -2.67 10.02 -4.65
C GLU A 49 -3.16 9.71 -3.23
N LEU A 50 -2.39 10.06 -2.18
CA LEU A 50 -2.81 9.94 -0.79
C LEU A 50 -4.11 10.71 -0.53
N TYR A 51 -4.18 11.94 -1.02
CA TYR A 51 -5.37 12.78 -0.89
C TYR A 51 -6.52 12.24 -1.77
N GLU A 52 -6.27 11.94 -3.04
CA GLU A 52 -7.29 11.50 -3.99
C GLU A 52 -7.92 10.16 -3.57
N GLU A 53 -7.13 9.21 -3.07
CA GLU A 53 -7.58 7.86 -2.74
C GLU A 53 -8.02 7.68 -1.28
N LEU A 54 -7.49 8.44 -0.33
CA LEU A 54 -7.73 8.28 1.11
C LEU A 54 -8.26 9.54 1.81
N GLY A 55 -8.28 10.70 1.16
CA GLY A 55 -8.65 11.97 1.77
C GLY A 55 -7.68 12.48 2.83
N LEU A 56 -6.48 11.90 2.93
CA LEU A 56 -5.44 12.31 3.88
C LEU A 56 -4.54 13.38 3.27
N GLU A 57 -4.26 14.41 4.06
CA GLU A 57 -3.31 15.47 3.72
C GLU A 57 -1.90 15.12 4.23
N ASP A 58 -0.89 15.87 3.78
CA ASP A 58 0.50 15.74 4.22
C ASP A 58 0.65 15.96 5.74
N THR A 59 -0.19 16.82 6.33
CA THR A 59 -0.26 17.08 7.78
C THR A 59 -0.81 15.93 8.60
N ASP A 60 -1.54 15.00 7.98
CA ASP A 60 -2.12 13.82 8.66
C ASP A 60 -1.12 12.66 8.77
N VAL A 61 0.01 12.74 8.07
CA VAL A 61 0.99 11.66 7.97
C VAL A 61 2.41 12.15 8.18
N GLU A 62 3.28 11.24 8.55
CA GLU A 62 4.73 11.44 8.54
C GLU A 62 5.36 10.50 7.51
N LEU A 63 6.08 11.04 6.54
CA LEU A 63 6.85 10.26 5.57
C LEU A 63 8.08 9.66 6.24
N LEU A 64 8.10 8.34 6.42
CA LEU A 64 9.24 7.62 6.98
C LEU A 64 10.32 7.35 5.94
N GLY A 65 9.95 7.18 4.69
CA GLY A 65 10.87 7.03 3.57
C GLY A 65 10.28 6.28 2.39
N GLY A 66 11.11 6.06 1.38
CA GLY A 66 10.75 5.35 0.15
C GLY A 66 11.79 4.32 -0.26
N THR A 67 11.41 3.45 -1.19
CA THR A 67 12.33 2.46 -1.77
C THR A 67 13.47 3.15 -2.52
N LYS A 68 14.69 2.65 -2.40
CA LYS A 68 15.87 3.20 -3.09
C LYS A 68 15.73 3.10 -4.60
N ASN A 69 15.19 1.97 -5.07
CA ASN A 69 15.04 1.68 -6.48
C ASN A 69 13.57 1.60 -6.89
N TRP A 70 13.34 1.72 -8.20
CA TRP A 70 12.06 1.42 -8.80
C TRP A 70 11.81 -0.08 -8.73
N LEU A 71 10.61 -0.50 -8.28
CA LEU A 71 10.16 -1.88 -8.29
C LEU A 71 9.24 -2.12 -9.47
N TYR A 72 9.28 -3.32 -10.05
CA TYR A 72 8.61 -3.61 -11.32
C TYR A 72 7.67 -4.80 -11.19
N TYR A 73 6.52 -4.72 -11.84
CA TYR A 73 5.72 -5.90 -12.13
C TYR A 73 5.18 -5.87 -13.57
N TRP A 74 4.86 -7.04 -14.06
CA TRP A 74 4.32 -7.23 -15.39
C TRP A 74 2.83 -7.52 -15.33
N LEU A 75 2.06 -6.92 -16.24
CA LEU A 75 0.65 -7.25 -16.39
C LEU A 75 0.53 -8.56 -17.18
N PRO A 76 -0.21 -9.55 -16.67
CA PRO A 76 -0.60 -10.71 -17.45
C PRO A 76 -1.25 -10.30 -18.76
N PRO A 77 -1.04 -11.04 -19.87
CA PRO A 77 -1.55 -10.65 -21.19
C PRO A 77 -3.02 -10.29 -21.23
N HIS A 78 -3.88 -11.04 -20.52
CA HIS A 78 -5.32 -10.82 -20.45
C HIS A 78 -5.74 -9.53 -19.69
N LEU A 79 -4.84 -8.93 -18.91
CA LEU A 79 -5.07 -7.66 -18.20
C LEU A 79 -4.49 -6.45 -18.93
N ARG A 80 -3.80 -6.66 -20.06
CA ARG A 80 -3.28 -5.58 -20.87
C ARG A 80 -4.40 -5.01 -21.74
N ARG A 81 -4.55 -3.69 -21.71
CA ARG A 81 -5.53 -2.99 -22.57
C ARG A 81 -4.99 -2.90 -23.99
N SER A 82 -5.23 -3.93 -24.80
CA SER A 82 -4.69 -4.08 -26.17
C SER A 82 -5.10 -2.97 -27.15
N HIS A 83 -6.24 -2.30 -26.87
CA HIS A 83 -6.73 -1.17 -27.66
C HIS A 83 -5.97 0.14 -27.40
N MET A 84 -5.12 0.21 -26.38
CA MET A 84 -4.33 1.41 -26.07
C MET A 84 -2.95 1.36 -26.75
N GLN A 85 -2.58 2.46 -27.40
CA GLN A 85 -1.25 2.64 -27.99
C GLN A 85 -0.56 3.85 -27.35
N PRO A 86 0.69 3.72 -26.89
CA PRO A 86 1.50 2.49 -26.83
C PRO A 86 0.99 1.50 -25.77
N LEU A 87 1.17 0.19 -26.02
CA LEU A 87 0.70 -0.87 -25.14
C LEU A 87 1.42 -0.84 -23.79
N CYS A 88 0.66 -0.70 -22.70
CA CYS A 88 1.18 -0.80 -21.33
C CYS A 88 1.32 -2.29 -20.94
N ILE A 89 2.53 -2.74 -20.71
CA ILE A 89 2.86 -4.13 -20.39
C ILE A 89 3.18 -4.38 -18.92
N GLY A 90 3.25 -3.32 -18.10
CA GLY A 90 3.57 -3.40 -16.69
C GLY A 90 3.66 -2.04 -16.05
N GLN A 91 4.06 -2.05 -14.79
CA GLN A 91 4.32 -0.82 -14.05
C GLN A 91 5.70 -0.86 -13.41
N LYS A 92 6.29 0.32 -13.23
CA LYS A 92 7.42 0.56 -12.34
C LYS A 92 6.98 1.55 -11.27
N GLN A 93 7.23 1.24 -10.02
CA GLN A 93 6.71 1.98 -8.88
C GLN A 93 7.81 2.33 -7.89
N LYS A 94 7.75 3.56 -7.36
CA LYS A 94 8.40 3.94 -6.11
C LYS A 94 7.41 3.68 -4.98
N TRP A 95 7.85 3.03 -3.93
CA TRP A 95 7.02 2.73 -2.78
C TRP A 95 7.42 3.57 -1.59
N PHE A 96 6.43 4.07 -0.86
CA PHE A 96 6.62 4.94 0.28
C PHE A 96 5.93 4.37 1.51
N LEU A 97 6.59 4.53 2.67
CA LEU A 97 6.04 4.20 3.97
C LEU A 97 5.76 5.49 4.73
N LEU A 98 4.51 5.64 5.14
CA LEU A 98 4.04 6.76 5.96
C LEU A 98 3.52 6.23 7.28
N CYS A 99 3.64 7.03 8.33
CA CYS A 99 2.99 6.81 9.61
C CYS A 99 1.80 7.76 9.75
N LEU A 100 0.60 7.22 10.00
CA LEU A 100 -0.57 8.03 10.30
C LEU A 100 -0.38 8.75 11.65
N ARG A 101 -0.49 10.07 11.63
CA ARG A 101 -0.43 10.95 12.81
C ARG A 101 -1.79 11.55 13.15
N GLY A 102 -2.64 11.70 12.13
CA GLY A 102 -4.00 12.17 12.27
C GLY A 102 -4.99 11.10 12.74
N ASP A 103 -6.26 11.52 12.80
CA ASP A 103 -7.36 10.63 13.15
C ASP A 103 -7.65 9.66 11.98
N PRO A 104 -7.68 8.33 12.22
CA PRO A 104 -8.09 7.36 11.20
C PRO A 104 -9.49 7.60 10.62
N GLU A 105 -10.39 8.27 11.35
CA GLU A 105 -11.74 8.60 10.88
C GLU A 105 -11.75 9.63 9.74
N LYS A 106 -10.64 10.34 9.51
CA LYS A 106 -10.48 11.20 8.33
C LYS A 106 -10.38 10.44 7.02
N ILE A 107 -10.06 9.13 7.05
CA ILE A 107 -9.92 8.32 5.85
C ILE A 107 -11.27 8.20 5.17
N ARG A 108 -11.34 8.72 3.93
CA ARG A 108 -12.54 8.73 3.11
C ARG A 108 -12.20 8.51 1.64
N PHE A 109 -13.17 8.03 0.87
CA PHE A 109 -12.98 7.65 -0.53
C PHE A 109 -13.74 8.52 -1.53
N ASP A 110 -14.45 9.53 -1.04
CA ASP A 110 -15.35 10.40 -1.82
C ASP A 110 -14.70 11.71 -2.28
N VAL A 111 -13.37 11.81 -2.22
CA VAL A 111 -12.63 13.00 -2.65
C VAL A 111 -12.72 13.22 -4.16
N THR A 112 -12.70 12.12 -4.92
CA THR A 112 -12.80 12.16 -6.39
C THR A 112 -14.17 11.66 -6.87
N ARG A 113 -14.55 12.03 -8.10
CA ARG A 113 -15.79 11.54 -8.72
C ARG A 113 -15.77 10.05 -9.07
N SER A 114 -14.60 9.44 -9.08
CA SER A 114 -14.39 8.04 -9.43
C SER A 114 -13.51 7.38 -8.38
N PRO A 115 -14.04 7.12 -7.18
CA PRO A 115 -13.25 6.50 -6.11
C PRO A 115 -12.79 5.10 -6.52
N GLU A 116 -11.58 4.74 -6.13
CA GLU A 116 -11.04 3.40 -6.38
C GLU A 116 -11.40 2.38 -5.29
N PHE A 117 -11.64 2.86 -4.06
CA PHE A 117 -11.91 2.04 -2.88
C PHE A 117 -13.26 2.35 -2.27
N ASP A 118 -13.84 1.36 -1.58
CA ASP A 118 -15.10 1.48 -0.84
C ASP A 118 -14.98 1.05 0.62
N ARG A 119 -13.86 0.46 1.00
CA ARG A 119 -13.63 -0.04 2.37
C ARG A 119 -12.14 -0.14 2.65
N TRP A 120 -11.77 0.04 3.91
CA TRP A 120 -10.42 -0.21 4.39
C TRP A 120 -10.42 -0.86 5.78
N ARG A 121 -9.26 -1.39 6.16
CA ARG A 121 -9.00 -1.93 7.51
C ARG A 121 -7.52 -1.86 7.83
N TRP A 122 -7.19 -1.92 9.10
CA TRP A 122 -5.83 -2.22 9.52
C TRP A 122 -5.54 -3.71 9.33
N ALA A 123 -4.38 -4.03 8.80
CA ALA A 123 -3.91 -5.39 8.59
C ALA A 123 -2.50 -5.56 9.19
N PRO A 124 -2.13 -6.77 9.63
CA PRO A 124 -0.76 -7.05 10.02
C PRO A 124 0.20 -6.71 8.89
N TYR A 125 1.37 -6.15 9.21
CA TYR A 125 2.34 -5.60 8.23
C TYR A 125 2.64 -6.54 7.04
N TRP A 126 2.79 -7.84 7.27
CA TRP A 126 3.12 -8.84 6.25
C TRP A 126 1.90 -9.47 5.56
N TYR A 127 0.70 -9.22 6.08
CA TYR A 127 -0.54 -9.81 5.57
C TYR A 127 -0.78 -9.52 4.08
N PRO A 128 -0.54 -8.30 3.58
CA PRO A 128 -0.77 -7.94 2.18
C PRO A 128 -0.03 -8.83 1.17
N ILE A 129 1.15 -9.35 1.49
CA ILE A 129 1.94 -10.20 0.58
C ILE A 129 1.16 -11.46 0.17
N LYS A 130 0.40 -12.04 1.10
CA LYS A 130 -0.36 -13.27 0.86
C LYS A 130 -1.69 -13.00 0.15
N GLN A 131 -2.25 -11.81 0.35
CA GLN A 131 -3.61 -11.47 -0.08
C GLN A 131 -3.68 -10.74 -1.41
N VAL A 132 -2.63 -10.03 -1.79
CA VAL A 132 -2.60 -9.32 -3.07
C VAL A 132 -2.59 -10.30 -4.24
N ILE A 133 -3.15 -9.86 -5.35
CA ILE A 133 -3.15 -10.62 -6.61
C ILE A 133 -1.72 -11.10 -6.97
N THR A 134 -1.60 -12.33 -7.43
CA THR A 134 -0.34 -13.08 -7.53
C THR A 134 0.78 -12.33 -8.24
N PHE A 135 0.49 -11.67 -9.37
CA PHE A 135 1.53 -10.98 -10.14
C PHE A 135 2.11 -9.74 -9.45
N LYS A 136 1.46 -9.20 -8.39
CA LYS A 136 1.97 -8.10 -7.57
C LYS A 136 2.75 -8.58 -6.33
N ARG A 137 2.69 -9.85 -5.96
CA ARG A 137 3.27 -10.37 -4.69
C ARG A 137 4.76 -10.07 -4.56
N HIS A 138 5.50 -10.20 -5.66
CA HIS A 138 6.94 -9.95 -5.66
C HIS A 138 7.27 -8.49 -5.31
N VAL A 139 6.58 -7.53 -5.93
CA VAL A 139 6.76 -6.10 -5.66
C VAL A 139 6.36 -5.76 -4.23
N TYR A 140 5.24 -6.28 -3.75
CA TYR A 140 4.78 -6.07 -2.38
C TYR A 140 5.79 -6.60 -1.36
N ARG A 141 6.31 -7.80 -1.59
CA ARG A 141 7.35 -8.38 -0.72
C ARG A 141 8.57 -7.49 -0.65
N ARG A 142 9.13 -7.11 -1.80
CA ARG A 142 10.33 -6.26 -1.84
C ARG A 142 10.11 -4.90 -1.20
N ALA A 143 8.98 -4.25 -1.45
CA ALA A 143 8.64 -2.98 -0.85
C ALA A 143 8.54 -3.10 0.69
N LEU A 144 7.78 -4.07 1.19
CA LEU A 144 7.59 -4.26 2.63
C LEU A 144 8.90 -4.68 3.33
N GLU A 145 9.74 -5.54 2.73
CA GLU A 145 11.04 -5.92 3.28
C GLU A 145 11.99 -4.72 3.39
N GLU A 146 12.11 -3.91 2.35
CA GLU A 146 12.98 -2.74 2.34
C GLU A 146 12.50 -1.68 3.33
N LEU A 147 11.20 -1.37 3.32
CA LEU A 147 10.61 -0.31 4.12
C LEU A 147 10.40 -0.69 5.59
N ALA A 148 10.38 -1.97 5.94
CA ALA A 148 10.28 -2.43 7.34
C ALA A 148 11.39 -1.86 8.23
N THR A 149 12.57 -1.61 7.68
CA THR A 149 13.71 -1.05 8.41
C THR A 149 13.49 0.40 8.85
N LEU A 150 12.53 1.09 8.26
CA LEU A 150 12.17 2.48 8.58
C LEU A 150 11.12 2.59 9.69
N LEU A 151 10.49 1.47 10.07
CA LEU A 151 9.50 1.49 11.16
C LEU A 151 10.20 1.83 12.50
N PRO A 152 9.66 2.77 13.29
CA PRO A 152 10.16 3.07 14.62
C PRO A 152 10.27 1.83 15.50
N SER A 153 11.29 1.77 16.36
CA SER A 153 11.55 0.62 17.24
C SER A 153 10.38 0.24 18.12
N GLU A 154 9.60 1.23 18.57
CA GLU A 154 8.39 1.04 19.37
C GLU A 154 7.30 0.28 18.61
N MET A 155 7.08 0.58 17.34
CA MET A 155 6.17 -0.16 16.47
C MET A 155 6.65 -1.59 16.22
N MET A 156 7.97 -1.81 16.19
CA MET A 156 8.57 -3.14 16.04
C MET A 156 8.38 -4.00 17.30
N GLN A 157 8.43 -3.41 18.50
CA GLN A 157 8.23 -4.13 19.77
C GLN A 157 6.77 -4.53 19.97
N GLN A 158 5.81 -3.67 19.66
CA GLN A 158 4.38 -3.99 19.73
C GLN A 158 4.00 -5.13 18.79
N ARG A 159 4.65 -5.24 17.62
CA ARG A 159 4.50 -6.36 16.69
C ARG A 159 4.99 -7.70 17.29
N ARG A 160 6.06 -7.69 18.09
CA ARG A 160 6.57 -8.91 18.77
C ARG A 160 5.63 -9.34 19.88
N ALA A 161 5.10 -8.39 20.66
CA ALA A 161 4.16 -8.65 21.73
C ALA A 161 2.83 -9.22 21.22
N SER A 162 2.25 -8.65 20.15
CA SER A 162 1.01 -9.15 19.54
C SER A 162 1.16 -10.56 18.92
N LYS A 163 2.34 -10.88 18.42
CA LYS A 163 2.64 -12.23 17.89
C LYS A 163 2.78 -13.27 18.99
N LEU A 164 3.30 -12.90 20.15
CA LEU A 164 3.38 -13.74 21.34
C LEU A 164 2.00 -14.01 21.95
N CYS A 165 1.13 -13.00 22.08
CA CYS A 165 -0.24 -13.18 22.54
C CYS A 165 -1.06 -14.07 21.63
N SER A 166 -0.92 -13.95 20.30
CA SER A 166 -1.66 -14.80 19.34
C SER A 166 -1.24 -16.29 19.42
N ASN A 167 0.00 -16.56 19.76
CA ASN A 167 0.49 -17.92 19.95
C ASN A 167 0.08 -18.53 21.29
N LEU A 168 -0.06 -17.74 22.34
CA LEU A 168 -0.53 -18.20 23.66
C LEU A 168 -2.02 -18.57 23.65
N THR A 169 -2.85 -17.87 22.87
CA THR A 169 -4.28 -18.16 22.74
C THR A 169 -4.58 -19.44 21.95
N LEU A 170 -3.61 -19.94 21.17
CA LEU A 170 -3.73 -21.20 20.42
C LEU A 170 -3.36 -22.44 21.26
N VAL A 171 -2.65 -22.26 22.36
CA VAL A 171 -2.22 -23.38 23.24
C VAL A 171 -3.27 -23.75 24.28
N GLU A 172 -4.20 -22.84 24.62
CA GLU A 172 -5.25 -23.09 25.62
C GLU A 172 -6.55 -23.71 25.06
N LYS A 173 -6.57 -24.15 23.81
CA LYS A 173 -7.74 -24.81 23.18
C LYS A 173 -7.51 -26.29 22.84
N VAL A 174 -6.61 -26.95 23.55
CA VAL A 174 -6.44 -28.42 23.46
C VAL A 174 -6.46 -28.97 24.88
N GLU A 175 -7.65 -29.04 25.46
CA GLU A 175 -8.06 -29.98 26.51
C GLU A 175 -9.54 -30.34 26.31
#